data_52186567020f5d73b6a83629aa9f73fb
#
_entry.id   52186567020f5d73b6a83629aa9f73fb
#
_cell.length_a   1.000
_cell.length_b   1.000
_cell.length_c   1.000
_cell.angle_alpha   90.00
_cell.angle_beta   90.00
_cell.angle_gamma   90.00
#
_symmetry.space_group_name_H-M   'P 1'
#
loop_
_entity.id
_entity.type
_entity.pdbx_description
1 polymer ?
#
loop_
_entity_poly.entity_id
_entity_poly.type
_entity_poly.pdbx_seq_one_letter_code
_entity_poly.pdbx_strand_id
1 'polypeptide(L)'
;LSYKMKKKLVILGSGGFISSHVERICKLKNKKYIAIKRKKIDLTKISNVKKLKKIINSEDIIFFVAAKAPAKNLLMFYENIKMIINFCKVFSNNSLNKIVYLSSDAVYSDSEKKLKENSLKEPNNWHGLMHFLREQIIKNNFSYRKILILRPTLVYGKNDPHNGYGPNKFLREAKNKKKIYIFGKGEELRDHIWVKDLANIIFKIMYSNQYGEFNLTTGKLISFYSIAKIIQ
;
A
#
# COMPACT_ATOMS: atom_id res chain seq x y z
N LEU A 1 38.68 7.67 3.22
CA LEU A 1 37.83 6.49 3.51
C LEU A 1 36.39 6.95 3.52
N SER A 2 35.68 6.79 2.38
CA SER A 2 34.23 7.05 2.25
C SER A 2 33.49 6.04 3.11
N TYR A 3 32.95 6.48 4.22
CA TYR A 3 32.03 5.69 5.04
C TYR A 3 30.80 5.40 4.21
N LYS A 4 30.74 4.22 3.58
CA LYS A 4 29.57 3.74 2.83
C LYS A 4 28.41 3.64 3.80
N MET A 5 27.53 4.64 3.85
CA MET A 5 26.36 4.66 4.71
C MET A 5 25.51 3.43 4.38
N LYS A 6 25.29 2.56 5.37
CA LYS A 6 24.54 1.31 5.17
C LYS A 6 23.09 1.63 4.82
N LYS A 7 22.69 1.21 3.63
CA LYS A 7 21.31 1.27 3.10
C LYS A 7 20.32 0.73 4.13
N LYS A 8 19.33 1.55 4.50
CA LYS A 8 18.24 1.15 5.39
C LYS A 8 16.88 1.36 4.74
N LEU A 9 15.88 0.72 5.30
CA LEU A 9 14.49 0.93 4.92
C LEU A 9 13.87 2.01 5.81
N VAL A 10 13.21 3.01 5.22
CA VAL A 10 12.43 4.00 5.96
C VAL A 10 10.96 3.79 5.62
N ILE A 11 10.15 3.41 6.60
CA ILE A 11 8.73 3.11 6.44
C ILE A 11 7.93 4.35 6.84
N LEU A 12 7.33 5.02 5.88
CA LEU A 12 6.41 6.14 6.09
C LEU A 12 4.97 5.60 6.19
N GLY A 13 4.38 5.66 7.39
CA GLY A 13 3.07 5.04 7.69
C GLY A 13 3.19 3.76 8.49
N SER A 14 4.20 3.66 9.36
CA SER A 14 4.39 2.56 10.29
C SER A 14 3.22 2.40 11.26
N GLY A 15 2.96 1.15 11.67
CA GLY A 15 1.89 0.78 12.59
C GLY A 15 0.53 0.52 11.91
N GLY A 16 0.45 0.62 10.58
CA GLY A 16 -0.70 0.19 9.80
C GLY A 16 -0.75 -1.32 9.59
N PHE A 17 -1.85 -1.82 9.04
CA PHE A 17 -2.08 -3.26 8.83
C PHE A 17 -0.97 -3.92 8.02
N ILE A 18 -0.67 -3.41 6.83
CA ILE A 18 0.35 -3.99 5.94
C ILE A 18 1.76 -3.69 6.47
N SER A 19 2.03 -2.44 6.89
CA SER A 19 3.36 -2.04 7.36
C SER A 19 3.84 -2.85 8.55
N SER A 20 2.95 -3.19 9.49
CA SER A 20 3.31 -4.01 10.67
C SER A 20 3.82 -5.40 10.29
N HIS A 21 3.28 -6.01 9.23
CA HIS A 21 3.77 -7.29 8.73
C HIS A 21 5.12 -7.16 8.03
N VAL A 22 5.35 -6.08 7.27
CA VAL A 22 6.66 -5.78 6.66
C VAL A 22 7.71 -5.52 7.75
N GLU A 23 7.37 -4.75 8.78
CA GLU A 23 8.24 -4.50 9.95
C GLU A 23 8.64 -5.81 10.67
N ARG A 24 7.68 -6.73 10.83
CA ARG A 24 7.95 -8.06 11.40
C ARG A 24 8.96 -8.84 10.56
N ILE A 25 8.83 -8.82 9.23
CA ILE A 25 9.79 -9.49 8.34
C ILE A 25 11.17 -8.85 8.43
N CYS A 26 11.25 -7.51 8.50
CA CYS A 26 12.51 -6.81 8.69
C CYS A 26 13.22 -7.25 9.98
N LYS A 27 12.47 -7.39 11.09
CA LYS A 27 13.02 -7.90 12.37
C LYS A 27 13.54 -9.33 12.22
N LEU A 28 12.72 -10.25 11.68
CA LEU A 28 13.08 -11.66 11.48
C LEU A 28 14.32 -11.85 10.59
N LYS A 29 14.52 -10.94 9.62
CA LYS A 29 15.64 -10.99 8.68
C LYS A 29 16.80 -10.04 9.06
N ASN A 30 16.80 -9.51 10.27
CA ASN A 30 17.83 -8.58 10.78
C ASN A 30 18.11 -7.41 9.81
N LYS A 31 17.08 -6.90 9.13
CA LYS A 31 17.20 -5.74 8.22
C LYS A 31 17.01 -4.45 9.01
N LYS A 32 17.97 -3.53 8.89
CA LYS A 32 17.85 -2.18 9.49
C LYS A 32 16.70 -1.42 8.87
N TYR A 33 15.80 -0.90 9.70
CA TYR A 33 14.71 -0.04 9.26
C TYR A 33 14.41 1.06 10.28
N ILE A 34 13.79 2.13 9.80
CA ILE A 34 13.23 3.20 10.62
C ILE A 34 11.74 3.26 10.36
N ALA A 35 10.96 3.15 11.43
CA ALA A 35 9.52 3.20 11.42
C ALA A 35 9.03 4.62 11.76
N ILE A 36 8.38 5.28 10.80
CA ILE A 36 7.84 6.63 10.95
C ILE A 36 6.32 6.56 11.09
N LYS A 37 5.83 6.76 12.30
CA LYS A 37 4.39 6.85 12.63
C LYS A 37 3.88 8.29 12.45
N ARG A 38 2.60 8.46 12.15
CA ARG A 38 1.95 9.77 12.00
C ARG A 38 2.16 10.68 13.23
N LYS A 39 2.08 10.13 14.45
CA LYS A 39 2.32 10.89 15.69
C LYS A 39 3.71 11.54 15.74
N LYS A 40 4.71 10.92 15.12
CA LYS A 40 6.10 11.45 15.07
C LYS A 40 6.29 12.43 13.93
N ILE A 41 5.77 12.11 12.74
CA ILE A 41 5.86 12.95 11.54
C ILE A 41 4.53 12.90 10.80
N ASP A 42 3.79 14.00 10.86
CA ASP A 42 2.56 14.18 10.11
C ASP A 42 2.90 14.67 8.69
N LEU A 43 2.73 13.81 7.71
CA LEU A 43 3.07 14.10 6.31
C LEU A 43 2.16 15.18 5.69
N THR A 44 1.04 15.52 6.31
CA THR A 44 0.19 16.63 5.86
C THR A 44 0.79 18.00 6.19
N LYS A 45 1.83 18.05 7.05
CA LYS A 45 2.51 19.27 7.48
C LYS A 45 3.92 19.34 6.88
N ILE A 46 4.16 20.27 5.96
CA ILE A 46 5.46 20.42 5.26
C ILE A 46 6.63 20.60 6.24
N SER A 47 6.43 21.33 7.34
CA SER A 47 7.45 21.50 8.39
C SER A 47 7.88 20.19 9.02
N ASN A 48 6.93 19.23 9.19
CA ASN A 48 7.24 17.90 9.70
C ASN A 48 7.97 17.05 8.66
N VAL A 49 7.57 17.14 7.38
CA VAL A 49 8.22 16.40 6.29
C VAL A 49 9.68 16.84 6.12
N LYS A 50 10.00 18.13 6.28
CA LYS A 50 11.37 18.65 6.25
C LYS A 50 12.29 17.96 7.28
N LYS A 51 11.76 17.50 8.43
CA LYS A 51 12.53 16.77 9.44
C LYS A 51 13.04 15.42 8.92
N LEU A 52 12.39 14.84 7.91
CA LEU A 52 12.83 13.59 7.27
C LEU A 52 14.21 13.74 6.61
N LYS A 53 14.64 14.93 6.19
CA LYS A 53 15.99 15.17 5.65
C LYS A 53 17.12 14.81 6.64
N LYS A 54 16.85 14.86 7.95
CA LYS A 54 17.79 14.42 8.99
C LYS A 54 17.81 12.89 9.20
N ILE A 55 16.84 12.17 8.63
CA ILE A 55 16.62 10.75 8.85
C ILE A 55 16.95 9.93 7.60
N ILE A 56 16.61 10.45 6.43
CA ILE A 56 16.71 9.78 5.13
C ILE A 56 18.00 10.19 4.44
N ASN A 57 18.75 9.18 4.00
CA ASN A 57 19.95 9.35 3.19
C ASN A 57 19.69 8.97 1.74
N SER A 58 20.54 9.39 0.82
CA SER A 58 20.44 9.10 -0.62
C SER A 58 20.41 7.60 -0.94
N GLU A 59 21.03 6.75 -0.10
CA GLU A 59 21.10 5.30 -0.31
C GLU A 59 19.88 4.54 0.22
N ASP A 60 18.99 5.21 0.94
CA ASP A 60 17.87 4.55 1.61
C ASP A 60 16.76 4.12 0.65
N ILE A 61 16.03 3.08 1.02
CA ILE A 61 14.77 2.69 0.40
C ILE A 61 13.64 3.33 1.21
N ILE A 62 12.76 4.05 0.53
CA ILE A 62 11.57 4.62 1.15
C ILE A 62 10.36 3.73 0.83
N PHE A 63 9.74 3.16 1.85
CA PHE A 63 8.45 2.49 1.72
C PHE A 63 7.34 3.45 2.13
N PHE A 64 6.68 4.04 1.13
CA PHE A 64 5.59 4.98 1.32
C PHE A 64 4.26 4.21 1.36
N VAL A 65 3.82 3.88 2.57
CA VAL A 65 2.55 3.18 2.84
C VAL A 65 1.57 4.06 3.62
N ALA A 66 1.97 5.29 3.96
CA ALA A 66 1.13 6.23 4.68
C ALA A 66 -0.10 6.63 3.84
N ALA A 67 -1.28 6.31 4.34
CA ALA A 67 -2.55 6.72 3.78
C ALA A 67 -3.63 6.81 4.86
N LYS A 68 -4.61 7.67 4.66
CA LYS A 68 -5.93 7.58 5.28
C LYS A 68 -6.80 6.72 4.37
N ALA A 69 -6.79 5.40 4.57
CA ALA A 69 -7.43 4.42 3.71
C ALA A 69 -8.52 3.64 4.46
N PRO A 70 -9.59 3.22 3.75
CA PRO A 70 -9.94 3.71 2.41
C PRO A 70 -10.38 5.18 2.43
N ALA A 71 -10.02 5.95 1.39
CA ALA A 71 -10.50 7.31 1.24
C ALA A 71 -11.99 7.28 0.89
N LYS A 72 -12.82 7.90 1.74
CA LYS A 72 -14.29 7.84 1.65
C LYS A 72 -14.94 9.17 1.27
N ASN A 73 -14.18 10.26 1.32
CA ASN A 73 -14.67 11.61 1.07
C ASN A 73 -13.54 12.54 0.61
N LEU A 74 -13.94 13.74 0.19
CA LEU A 74 -13.04 14.77 -0.33
C LEU A 74 -11.94 15.17 0.67
N LEU A 75 -12.26 15.27 1.97
CA LEU A 75 -11.26 15.63 3.00
C LEU A 75 -10.16 14.57 3.10
N MET A 76 -10.53 13.30 3.17
CA MET A 76 -9.56 12.20 3.20
C MET A 76 -8.73 12.15 1.92
N PHE A 77 -9.36 12.36 0.76
CA PHE A 77 -8.69 12.48 -0.52
C PHE A 77 -7.65 13.60 -0.49
N TYR A 78 -8.05 14.82 -0.14
CA TYR A 78 -7.17 15.99 -0.06
C TYR A 78 -5.97 15.75 0.86
N GLU A 79 -6.19 15.23 2.07
CA GLU A 79 -5.11 14.96 3.02
C GLU A 79 -4.09 13.95 2.46
N ASN A 80 -4.57 12.90 1.79
CA ASN A 80 -3.71 11.92 1.14
C ASN A 80 -2.86 12.56 0.03
N ILE A 81 -3.46 13.40 -0.82
CA ILE A 81 -2.73 14.12 -1.88
C ILE A 81 -1.72 15.09 -1.27
N LYS A 82 -2.09 15.80 -0.21
CA LYS A 82 -1.19 16.69 0.52
C LYS A 82 0.04 15.97 1.08
N MET A 83 -0.12 14.75 1.59
CA MET A 83 1.02 13.93 2.09
C MET A 83 2.07 13.70 1.01
N ILE A 84 1.66 13.29 -0.18
CA ILE A 84 2.60 12.97 -1.26
C ILE A 84 3.20 14.22 -1.88
N ILE A 85 2.42 15.29 -2.05
CA ILE A 85 2.92 16.59 -2.53
C ILE A 85 4.01 17.12 -1.57
N ASN A 86 3.75 17.10 -0.27
CA ASN A 86 4.74 17.57 0.72
C ASN A 86 6.01 16.70 0.68
N PHE A 87 5.87 15.40 0.50
CA PHE A 87 7.02 14.50 0.37
C PHE A 87 7.83 14.84 -0.89
N CYS A 88 7.19 14.96 -2.04
CA CYS A 88 7.85 15.31 -3.29
C CYS A 88 8.53 16.68 -3.23
N LYS A 89 7.89 17.71 -2.65
CA LYS A 89 8.51 19.04 -2.45
C LYS A 89 9.80 19.00 -1.65
N VAL A 90 9.95 18.03 -0.74
CA VAL A 90 11.15 17.90 0.11
C VAL A 90 12.22 17.02 -0.53
N PHE A 91 11.83 16.02 -1.31
CA PHE A 91 12.70 14.97 -1.86
C PHE A 91 12.72 14.88 -3.39
N SER A 92 12.15 15.85 -4.11
CA SER A 92 12.35 15.95 -5.57
C SER A 92 13.85 16.13 -5.90
N ASN A 93 14.23 15.89 -7.16
CA ASN A 93 15.60 16.04 -7.67
C ASN A 93 16.58 14.92 -7.31
N ASN A 94 16.15 13.66 -7.45
CA ASN A 94 17.06 12.50 -7.41
C ASN A 94 17.80 12.24 -6.08
N SER A 95 17.33 12.81 -4.98
CA SER A 95 17.95 12.66 -3.65
C SER A 95 17.70 11.30 -2.98
N LEU A 96 16.95 10.39 -3.63
CA LEU A 96 16.60 9.07 -3.07
C LEU A 96 17.12 7.94 -3.96
N ASN A 97 17.47 6.82 -3.34
CA ASN A 97 17.83 5.60 -4.07
C ASN A 97 16.59 4.92 -4.68
N LYS A 98 15.58 4.64 -3.87
CA LYS A 98 14.34 3.99 -4.31
C LYS A 98 13.15 4.45 -3.50
N ILE A 99 12.05 4.75 -4.18
CA ILE A 99 10.74 4.95 -3.57
C ILE A 99 9.83 3.77 -3.93
N VAL A 100 9.31 3.09 -2.92
CA VAL A 100 8.33 2.00 -3.04
C VAL A 100 7.01 2.53 -2.53
N TYR A 101 6.07 2.76 -3.44
CA TYR A 101 4.75 3.27 -3.12
C TYR A 101 3.74 2.13 -3.08
N LEU A 102 3.05 1.98 -1.96
CA LEU A 102 1.93 1.06 -1.85
C LEU A 102 0.66 1.75 -2.37
N SER A 103 0.27 1.37 -3.56
CA SER A 103 -0.96 1.77 -4.24
C SER A 103 -2.08 0.76 -3.99
N SER A 104 -3.02 0.63 -4.90
CA SER A 104 -4.14 -0.31 -4.86
C SER A 104 -4.58 -0.66 -6.29
N ASP A 105 -5.19 -1.84 -6.46
CA ASP A 105 -5.92 -2.24 -7.67
C ASP A 105 -7.14 -1.35 -7.94
N ALA A 106 -7.65 -0.63 -6.94
CA ALA A 106 -8.73 0.35 -7.09
C ALA A 106 -8.41 1.49 -8.08
N VAL A 107 -7.19 1.61 -8.59
CA VAL A 107 -6.84 2.54 -9.68
C VAL A 107 -7.45 2.13 -11.02
N TYR A 108 -7.81 0.86 -11.17
CA TYR A 108 -8.52 0.35 -12.35
C TYR A 108 -10.03 0.53 -12.19
N SER A 109 -10.75 0.60 -13.30
CA SER A 109 -12.19 0.39 -13.29
C SER A 109 -12.54 -1.08 -13.09
N ASP A 110 -13.75 -1.35 -12.62
CA ASP A 110 -14.26 -2.72 -12.59
C ASP A 110 -14.31 -3.29 -14.01
N SER A 111 -13.85 -4.53 -14.16
CA SER A 111 -13.74 -5.18 -15.46
C SER A 111 -13.91 -6.68 -15.32
N GLU A 112 -14.60 -7.30 -16.26
CA GLU A 112 -14.67 -8.74 -16.41
C GLU A 112 -13.39 -9.33 -17.05
N LYS A 113 -12.58 -8.47 -17.68
CA LYS A 113 -11.31 -8.86 -18.29
C LYS A 113 -10.19 -8.88 -17.26
N LYS A 114 -9.23 -9.78 -17.46
CA LYS A 114 -8.01 -9.84 -16.65
C LYS A 114 -7.23 -8.52 -16.73
N LEU A 115 -7.07 -7.85 -15.61
CA LEU A 115 -6.31 -6.61 -15.51
C LEU A 115 -4.80 -6.85 -15.55
N LYS A 116 -4.10 -6.01 -16.27
CA LYS A 116 -2.63 -5.95 -16.36
C LYS A 116 -2.15 -4.57 -15.92
N GLU A 117 -0.86 -4.41 -15.67
CA GLU A 117 -0.26 -3.14 -15.22
C GLU A 117 -0.47 -2.00 -16.23
N ASN A 118 -0.56 -2.32 -17.51
CA ASN A 118 -0.85 -1.37 -18.60
C ASN A 118 -2.34 -1.19 -18.90
N SER A 119 -3.25 -1.90 -18.21
CA SER A 119 -4.69 -1.68 -18.36
C SER A 119 -5.07 -0.25 -18.03
N LEU A 120 -6.14 0.23 -18.65
CA LEU A 120 -6.66 1.58 -18.47
C LEU A 120 -6.99 1.82 -16.99
N LYS A 121 -6.63 2.99 -16.49
CA LYS A 121 -6.86 3.41 -15.10
C LYS A 121 -7.95 4.46 -15.08
N GLU A 122 -9.14 4.03 -14.71
CA GLU A 122 -10.35 4.87 -14.60
C GLU A 122 -11.03 4.61 -13.25
N PRO A 123 -10.45 5.14 -12.17
CA PRO A 123 -11.02 4.92 -10.85
C PRO A 123 -12.36 5.64 -10.69
N ASN A 124 -13.38 4.91 -10.24
CA ASN A 124 -14.75 5.40 -10.06
C ASN A 124 -15.08 5.81 -8.60
N ASN A 125 -14.09 5.82 -7.72
CA ASN A 125 -14.28 6.18 -6.31
C ASN A 125 -13.08 6.97 -5.76
N TRP A 126 -13.29 7.64 -4.60
CA TRP A 126 -12.25 8.46 -3.96
C TRP A 126 -10.97 7.70 -3.64
N HIS A 127 -11.07 6.43 -3.29
CA HIS A 127 -9.91 5.63 -2.93
C HIS A 127 -9.02 5.34 -4.13
N GLY A 128 -9.61 4.87 -5.22
CA GLY A 128 -8.90 4.63 -6.48
C GLY A 128 -8.32 5.91 -7.08
N LEU A 129 -9.13 6.99 -7.13
CA LEU A 129 -8.69 8.29 -7.64
C LEU A 129 -7.51 8.84 -6.83
N MET A 130 -7.55 8.71 -5.51
CA MET A 130 -6.47 9.11 -4.61
C MET A 130 -5.17 8.36 -4.93
N HIS A 131 -5.24 7.04 -5.09
CA HIS A 131 -4.07 6.25 -5.43
C HIS A 131 -3.55 6.57 -6.83
N PHE A 132 -4.42 6.68 -7.82
CA PHE A 132 -4.05 7.04 -9.18
C PHE A 132 -3.32 8.39 -9.24
N LEU A 133 -3.87 9.42 -8.62
CA LEU A 133 -3.23 10.75 -8.61
C LEU A 133 -1.88 10.73 -7.89
N ARG A 134 -1.75 10.00 -6.79
CA ARG A 134 -0.48 9.86 -6.07
C ARG A 134 0.57 9.14 -6.92
N GLU A 135 0.20 8.12 -7.70
CA GLU A 135 1.09 7.48 -8.66
C GLU A 135 1.60 8.48 -9.70
N GLN A 136 0.70 9.32 -10.27
CA GLN A 136 1.11 10.34 -11.25
C GLN A 136 2.07 11.36 -10.63
N ILE A 137 1.78 11.83 -9.40
CA ILE A 137 2.67 12.76 -8.70
C ILE A 137 4.07 12.13 -8.50
N ILE A 138 4.15 10.87 -8.08
CA ILE A 138 5.43 10.17 -7.90
C ILE A 138 6.18 10.06 -9.23
N LYS A 139 5.51 9.62 -10.31
CA LYS A 139 6.11 9.45 -11.64
C LYS A 139 6.68 10.75 -12.21
N ASN A 140 6.03 11.87 -11.95
CA ASN A 140 6.47 13.17 -12.44
C ASN A 140 7.57 13.81 -11.57
N ASN A 141 7.85 13.28 -10.38
CA ASN A 141 8.84 13.85 -9.46
C ASN A 141 10.10 13.00 -9.27
N PHE A 142 10.09 11.74 -9.69
CA PHE A 142 11.22 10.83 -9.54
C PHE A 142 11.55 10.11 -10.84
N SER A 143 12.83 9.80 -11.03
CA SER A 143 13.27 8.97 -12.16
C SER A 143 12.62 7.59 -12.14
N TYR A 144 12.16 7.11 -13.29
CA TYR A 144 11.48 5.82 -13.45
C TYR A 144 12.22 4.64 -12.78
N ARG A 145 13.55 4.56 -12.95
CA ARG A 145 14.39 3.50 -12.36
C ARG A 145 14.48 3.55 -10.82
N LYS A 146 13.92 4.58 -10.19
CA LYS A 146 13.85 4.73 -8.73
C LYS A 146 12.47 4.44 -8.18
N ILE A 147 11.47 4.24 -9.03
CA ILE A 147 10.08 4.09 -8.66
C ILE A 147 9.70 2.62 -8.68
N LEU A 148 9.04 2.18 -7.61
CA LEU A 148 8.36 0.90 -7.52
C LEU A 148 6.95 1.13 -6.99
N ILE A 149 5.94 0.97 -7.85
CA ILE A 149 4.53 1.10 -7.51
C ILE A 149 3.94 -0.30 -7.37
N LEU A 150 3.35 -0.58 -6.21
CA LEU A 150 2.79 -1.87 -5.88
C LEU A 150 1.28 -1.73 -5.71
N ARG A 151 0.50 -2.45 -6.51
CA ARG A 151 -0.97 -2.44 -6.50
C ARG A 151 -1.48 -3.78 -5.98
N PRO A 152 -1.62 -3.93 -4.64
CA PRO A 152 -2.25 -5.12 -4.10
C PRO A 152 -3.73 -5.17 -4.46
N THR A 153 -4.24 -6.37 -4.64
CA THR A 153 -5.66 -6.70 -4.69
C THR A 153 -6.26 -6.68 -3.26
N LEU A 154 -7.47 -7.23 -3.08
CA LEU A 154 -8.13 -7.25 -1.77
C LEU A 154 -7.28 -7.98 -0.72
N VAL A 155 -6.77 -7.24 0.25
CA VAL A 155 -5.90 -7.76 1.30
C VAL A 155 -6.73 -8.22 2.49
N TYR A 156 -6.47 -9.43 2.96
CA TYR A 156 -7.12 -9.96 4.15
C TYR A 156 -6.14 -10.51 5.19
N GLY A 157 -6.58 -10.63 6.43
CA GLY A 157 -5.78 -11.23 7.51
C GLY A 157 -6.20 -10.76 8.89
N LYS A 158 -5.58 -11.38 9.90
CA LYS A 158 -5.82 -11.03 11.32
C LYS A 158 -5.41 -9.58 11.58
N ASN A 159 -6.22 -8.88 12.38
CA ASN A 159 -6.01 -7.49 12.78
C ASN A 159 -6.19 -6.45 11.65
N ASP A 160 -6.86 -6.80 10.56
CA ASP A 160 -7.30 -5.80 9.59
C ASP A 160 -8.26 -4.81 10.27
N PRO A 161 -7.93 -3.50 10.28
CA PRO A 161 -8.77 -2.48 10.92
C PRO A 161 -10.00 -2.12 10.08
N HIS A 162 -9.99 -2.49 8.79
CA HIS A 162 -11.05 -2.19 7.86
C HIS A 162 -12.14 -3.26 7.96
N ASN A 163 -13.37 -2.86 8.16
CA ASN A 163 -14.51 -3.77 8.12
C ASN A 163 -15.09 -3.83 6.68
N GLY A 164 -14.21 -3.92 5.70
CA GLY A 164 -14.58 -4.06 4.29
C GLY A 164 -15.30 -5.37 4.02
N TYR A 165 -16.20 -5.37 3.04
CA TYR A 165 -16.90 -6.56 2.57
C TYR A 165 -15.91 -7.64 2.11
N GLY A 166 -16.13 -8.87 2.53
CA GLY A 166 -15.28 -10.01 2.19
C GLY A 166 -14.76 -10.79 3.40
N PRO A 167 -13.62 -11.50 3.27
CA PRO A 167 -13.18 -12.52 4.24
C PRO A 167 -13.12 -12.04 5.69
N ASN A 168 -12.58 -10.86 5.93
CA ASN A 168 -12.41 -10.33 7.30
C ASN A 168 -13.75 -9.98 7.96
N LYS A 169 -14.68 -9.39 7.20
CA LYS A 169 -16.04 -9.08 7.69
C LYS A 169 -16.80 -10.37 7.98
N PHE A 170 -16.81 -11.30 7.04
CA PHE A 170 -17.52 -12.57 7.18
C PHE A 170 -17.00 -13.37 8.38
N LEU A 171 -15.70 -13.44 8.57
CA LEU A 171 -15.10 -14.11 9.71
C LEU A 171 -15.49 -13.46 11.05
N ARG A 172 -15.59 -12.11 11.09
CA ARG A 172 -16.05 -11.39 12.30
C ARG A 172 -17.52 -11.65 12.58
N GLU A 173 -18.36 -11.67 11.55
CA GLU A 173 -19.79 -11.97 11.67
C GLU A 173 -20.00 -13.40 12.18
N ALA A 174 -19.32 -14.37 11.59
CA ALA A 174 -19.39 -15.77 12.03
C ALA A 174 -18.93 -15.96 13.48
N LYS A 175 -17.79 -15.39 13.89
CA LYS A 175 -17.30 -15.46 15.27
C LYS A 175 -18.25 -14.84 16.29
N ASN A 176 -18.98 -13.82 15.88
CA ASN A 176 -19.98 -13.16 16.75
C ASN A 176 -21.36 -13.82 16.65
N LYS A 177 -21.46 -15.03 16.06
CA LYS A 177 -22.72 -15.74 15.83
C LYS A 177 -23.77 -14.92 15.07
N LYS A 178 -23.33 -13.99 14.22
CA LYS A 178 -24.17 -13.20 13.34
C LYS A 178 -24.33 -13.88 11.99
N LYS A 179 -25.44 -13.59 11.32
CA LYS A 179 -25.61 -14.00 9.92
C LYS A 179 -24.58 -13.28 9.03
N ILE A 180 -23.99 -14.02 8.09
CA ILE A 180 -23.14 -13.43 7.05
C ILE A 180 -24.07 -12.89 5.96
N TYR A 181 -24.01 -11.57 5.75
CA TYR A 181 -24.78 -10.93 4.69
C TYR A 181 -23.97 -10.82 3.41
N ILE A 182 -24.51 -11.33 2.32
CA ILE A 182 -23.89 -11.34 0.98
C ILE A 182 -24.70 -10.41 0.07
N PHE A 183 -24.03 -9.55 -0.69
CA PHE A 183 -24.69 -8.74 -1.71
C PHE A 183 -25.12 -9.62 -2.89
N GLY A 184 -26.37 -9.46 -3.34
CA GLY A 184 -26.96 -10.29 -4.39
C GLY A 184 -26.83 -11.78 -4.05
N LYS A 185 -26.38 -12.59 -5.02
CA LYS A 185 -26.10 -14.02 -4.84
C LYS A 185 -24.64 -14.31 -4.42
N GLY A 186 -23.82 -13.26 -4.26
CA GLY A 186 -22.40 -13.39 -3.92
C GLY A 186 -21.52 -13.92 -5.04
N GLU A 187 -21.97 -13.82 -6.28
CA GLU A 187 -21.30 -14.38 -7.47
C GLU A 187 -20.06 -13.57 -7.90
N GLU A 188 -19.93 -12.33 -7.41
CA GLU A 188 -18.81 -11.46 -7.74
C GLU A 188 -17.48 -12.16 -7.43
N LEU A 189 -16.62 -12.24 -8.44
CA LEU A 189 -15.30 -12.86 -8.35
C LEU A 189 -14.24 -11.83 -8.06
N ARG A 190 -13.43 -12.06 -7.04
CA ARG A 190 -12.28 -11.22 -6.67
C ARG A 190 -11.06 -12.06 -6.34
N ASP A 191 -9.89 -11.52 -6.62
CA ASP A 191 -8.63 -12.05 -6.10
C ASP A 191 -8.41 -11.51 -4.67
N HIS A 192 -8.00 -12.37 -3.77
CA HIS A 192 -7.76 -12.02 -2.36
C HIS A 192 -6.36 -12.47 -1.95
N ILE A 193 -5.55 -11.56 -1.45
CA ILE A 193 -4.19 -11.87 -1.00
C ILE A 193 -4.07 -11.80 0.52
N TRP A 194 -3.48 -12.84 1.12
CA TRP A 194 -3.21 -12.85 2.54
C TRP A 194 -2.11 -11.83 2.89
N VAL A 195 -2.34 -11.04 3.95
CA VAL A 195 -1.42 -9.97 4.32
C VAL A 195 0.01 -10.42 4.59
N LYS A 196 0.21 -11.66 5.06
CA LYS A 196 1.57 -12.19 5.27
C LYS A 196 2.27 -12.51 3.95
N ASP A 197 1.56 -13.03 2.96
CA ASP A 197 2.11 -13.30 1.63
C ASP A 197 2.42 -11.98 0.92
N LEU A 198 1.47 -11.03 0.97
CA LEU A 198 1.68 -9.69 0.47
C LEU A 198 2.93 -9.04 1.07
N ALA A 199 3.09 -9.08 2.40
CA ALA A 199 4.25 -8.50 3.08
C ALA A 199 5.57 -9.17 2.66
N ASN A 200 5.57 -10.49 2.45
CA ASN A 200 6.73 -11.23 1.95
C ASN A 200 7.08 -10.81 0.50
N ILE A 201 6.08 -10.66 -0.38
CA ILE A 201 6.28 -10.19 -1.75
C ILE A 201 6.84 -8.76 -1.74
N ILE A 202 6.19 -7.84 -0.98
CA ILE A 202 6.66 -6.47 -0.82
C ILE A 202 8.12 -6.44 -0.35
N PHE A 203 8.45 -7.22 0.67
CA PHE A 203 9.81 -7.28 1.20
C PHE A 203 10.81 -7.74 0.13
N LYS A 204 10.52 -8.81 -0.60
CA LYS A 204 11.40 -9.34 -1.64
C LYS A 204 11.61 -8.35 -2.77
N ILE A 205 10.53 -7.80 -3.33
CA ILE A 205 10.61 -6.89 -4.48
C ILE A 205 11.25 -5.54 -4.14
N MET A 206 11.05 -5.06 -2.91
CA MET A 206 11.62 -3.80 -2.42
C MET A 206 13.17 -3.84 -2.39
N TYR A 207 13.76 -5.00 -2.10
CA TYR A 207 15.21 -5.21 -2.08
C TYR A 207 15.79 -5.75 -3.39
N SER A 208 14.95 -6.02 -4.38
CA SER A 208 15.39 -6.40 -5.73
C SER A 208 15.79 -5.18 -6.55
N ASN A 209 16.30 -5.43 -7.78
CA ASN A 209 16.60 -4.39 -8.76
C ASN A 209 15.37 -4.01 -9.62
N GLN A 210 14.18 -4.50 -9.27
CA GLN A 210 12.96 -4.20 -10.01
C GLN A 210 12.52 -2.74 -9.80
N TYR A 211 11.91 -2.16 -10.82
CA TYR A 211 11.31 -0.83 -10.85
C TYR A 211 10.06 -0.85 -11.74
N GLY A 212 9.25 0.18 -11.66
CA GLY A 212 8.00 0.28 -12.42
C GLY A 212 6.78 -0.10 -11.59
N GLU A 213 5.76 -0.63 -12.25
CA GLU A 213 4.44 -0.91 -11.67
C GLU A 213 4.20 -2.42 -11.62
N PHE A 214 3.63 -2.92 -10.53
CA PHE A 214 3.31 -4.34 -10.34
C PHE A 214 1.97 -4.52 -9.67
N ASN A 215 1.12 -5.37 -10.24
CA ASN A 215 -0.07 -5.88 -9.56
C ASN A 215 0.33 -7.02 -8.63
N LEU A 216 -0.06 -6.90 -7.36
CA LEU A 216 0.22 -7.93 -6.36
C LEU A 216 -1.04 -8.75 -6.13
N THR A 217 -1.14 -9.87 -6.84
CA THR A 217 -2.31 -10.76 -6.89
C THR A 217 -1.89 -12.20 -6.66
N THR A 218 -2.86 -13.07 -6.34
CA THR A 218 -2.64 -14.53 -6.30
C THR A 218 -2.87 -15.19 -7.65
N GLY A 219 -3.58 -14.51 -8.56
CA GLY A 219 -4.04 -15.03 -9.84
C GLY A 219 -5.23 -16.00 -9.72
N LYS A 220 -5.81 -16.15 -8.52
CA LYS A 220 -6.95 -17.02 -8.26
C LYS A 220 -8.18 -16.19 -7.87
N LEU A 221 -9.23 -16.33 -8.64
CA LEU A 221 -10.50 -15.68 -8.36
C LEU A 221 -11.37 -16.60 -7.48
N ILE A 222 -12.06 -16.00 -6.53
CA ILE A 222 -13.02 -16.68 -5.66
C ILE A 222 -14.24 -15.79 -5.47
N SER A 223 -15.44 -16.37 -5.49
CA SER A 223 -16.68 -15.63 -5.24
C SER A 223 -16.87 -15.36 -3.75
N PHE A 224 -17.56 -14.28 -3.44
CA PHE A 224 -17.90 -13.98 -2.03
C PHE A 224 -18.79 -15.07 -1.42
N TYR A 225 -19.64 -15.70 -2.22
CA TYR A 225 -20.43 -16.85 -1.79
C TYR A 225 -19.53 -18.02 -1.36
N SER A 226 -18.52 -18.37 -2.17
CA SER A 226 -17.58 -19.44 -1.83
C SER A 226 -16.78 -19.13 -0.57
N ILE A 227 -16.37 -17.87 -0.37
CA ILE A 227 -15.69 -17.42 0.86
C ILE A 227 -16.62 -17.61 2.07
N ALA A 228 -17.89 -17.19 1.96
CA ALA A 228 -18.85 -17.35 3.05
C ALA A 228 -19.05 -18.81 3.42
N LYS A 229 -19.16 -19.70 2.44
CA LYS A 229 -19.25 -21.17 2.67
C LYS A 229 -18.02 -21.75 3.40
N ILE A 230 -16.82 -21.28 3.07
CA ILE A 230 -15.58 -21.73 3.74
C ILE A 230 -15.54 -21.30 5.21
N ILE A 231 -16.21 -20.18 5.54
CA ILE A 231 -16.19 -19.60 6.88
C ILE A 231 -17.30 -20.18 7.78
N GLN A 232 -18.38 -20.71 7.23
CA GLN A 232 -19.43 -21.42 7.95
C GLN A 232 -18.95 -22.76 8.51
#